data_89bf78e36eb48ff227a40def7fe26f3c
#
_entry.id   89bf78e36eb48ff227a40def7fe26f3c
#
_cell.length_a   1.000
_cell.length_b   1.000
_cell.length_c   1.000
_cell.angle_alpha   90.00
_cell.angle_beta   90.00
_cell.angle_gamma   90.00
#
_symmetry.space_group_name_H-M   'P 1'
#
loop_
_entity.id
_entity.type
_entity.pdbx_description
1 polymer ?
#
loop_
_entity_poly.entity_id
_entity_poly.type
_entity_poly.pdbx_seq_one_letter_code
_entity_poly.pdbx_strand_id
1 'polypeptide(L)'
;MKKMIACILSVLMLTAALTACGRKAPAQEAADGTHYTVGICNYVDDASLNQIVENLRAQLEKLGEERGVQFDILYDNCNADTNLMTQIISNFQADGADLLVAVATPVAMSMQAATEGTDTPVVFAAVSDPVSVGLVDSLEAPGSNVTGTSDYLDTASVMNLIFAQNPDAKKIGLLYDVGQDSATSAIEAAKQYLTEKGVEYIERTGTTVDEIALAAQALVTDGVDAVFTPTDNTVMKSELSIYETFADAGIPHYTGADSFALNGAFLGYGVDYANLGVETADMAAEILLDGKRPAELPV
;
A
#
# COMPACT_ATOMS: atom_id res chain seq x y z
N MET A 1 -35.85 -68.53 41.44
CA MET A 1 -35.09 -67.98 40.30
C MET A 1 -35.75 -66.76 39.68
N LYS A 2 -37.03 -66.74 39.35
CA LYS A 2 -37.69 -65.58 38.69
C LYS A 2 -37.73 -64.29 39.53
N LYS A 3 -37.75 -64.36 40.86
CA LYS A 3 -37.76 -63.20 41.77
C LYS A 3 -36.37 -62.59 41.99
N MET A 4 -35.29 -63.32 41.85
CA MET A 4 -33.91 -62.83 41.92
C MET A 4 -33.48 -62.09 40.65
N ILE A 5 -34.00 -62.52 39.48
CA ILE A 5 -33.71 -61.89 38.21
C ILE A 5 -34.35 -60.48 38.13
N ALA A 6 -35.59 -60.31 38.73
CA ALA A 6 -36.27 -59.05 38.77
C ALA A 6 -35.55 -58.01 39.64
N CYS A 7 -34.93 -58.43 40.75
CA CYS A 7 -34.13 -57.51 41.61
C CYS A 7 -32.80 -57.11 40.99
N ILE A 8 -32.16 -57.98 40.20
CA ILE A 8 -30.90 -57.67 39.51
C ILE A 8 -31.14 -56.68 38.36
N LEU A 9 -32.24 -56.79 37.62
CA LEU A 9 -32.61 -55.86 36.58
C LEU A 9 -32.97 -54.46 37.13
N SER A 10 -33.62 -54.36 38.28
CA SER A 10 -33.98 -53.10 38.91
C SER A 10 -32.76 -52.36 39.51
N VAL A 11 -31.74 -53.09 40.00
CA VAL A 11 -30.47 -52.48 40.47
C VAL A 11 -29.62 -52.00 39.30
N LEU A 12 -29.62 -52.70 38.14
CA LEU A 12 -28.90 -52.28 36.95
C LEU A 12 -29.50 -51.02 36.30
N MET A 13 -30.82 -50.77 36.38
CA MET A 13 -31.47 -49.55 35.89
C MET A 13 -31.26 -48.36 36.82
N LEU A 14 -31.05 -48.57 38.11
CA LEU A 14 -30.81 -47.47 39.05
C LEU A 14 -29.34 -46.93 38.99
N THR A 15 -28.39 -47.75 38.58
CA THR A 15 -27.00 -47.31 38.40
C THR A 15 -26.75 -46.59 37.07
N ALA A 16 -27.62 -46.74 36.07
CA ALA A 16 -27.55 -45.99 34.82
C ALA A 16 -28.09 -44.56 34.93
N ALA A 17 -28.87 -44.25 35.94
CA ALA A 17 -29.46 -42.88 36.17
C ALA A 17 -28.51 -41.94 36.96
N LEU A 18 -27.46 -42.45 37.61
CA LEU A 18 -26.55 -41.67 38.44
C LEU A 18 -25.25 -41.23 37.73
N THR A 19 -25.01 -41.70 36.52
CA THR A 19 -23.88 -41.30 35.68
C THR A 19 -24.22 -40.19 34.66
N ALA A 20 -25.45 -39.65 34.67
CA ALA A 20 -25.93 -38.62 33.76
C ALA A 20 -25.72 -37.15 34.27
N CYS A 21 -25.18 -36.95 35.48
CA CYS A 21 -24.94 -35.61 36.04
C CYS A 21 -23.44 -35.36 36.18
N GLY A 22 -22.70 -35.32 35.06
CA GLY A 22 -21.29 -34.99 35.10
C GLY A 22 -20.64 -34.86 33.74
N ARG A 23 -21.39 -34.99 32.64
CA ARG A 23 -20.88 -34.56 31.35
C ARG A 23 -21.07 -33.03 31.26
N LYS A 24 -19.97 -32.31 31.49
CA LYS A 24 -19.83 -31.00 30.82
C LYS A 24 -20.24 -31.24 29.37
N ALA A 25 -21.23 -30.46 28.89
CA ALA A 25 -21.47 -30.35 27.46
C ALA A 25 -20.10 -30.16 26.81
N PRO A 26 -19.78 -30.85 25.71
CA PRO A 26 -18.60 -30.46 24.94
C PRO A 26 -18.74 -28.97 24.73
N ALA A 27 -17.70 -28.21 25.09
CA ALA A 27 -17.58 -26.85 24.62
C ALA A 27 -17.88 -26.93 23.13
N GLN A 28 -18.91 -26.21 22.68
CA GLN A 28 -19.20 -26.06 21.29
C GLN A 28 -17.88 -25.52 20.74
N GLU A 29 -17.12 -26.34 20.00
CA GLU A 29 -16.06 -25.85 19.14
C GLU A 29 -16.75 -24.74 18.36
N ALA A 30 -16.27 -23.51 18.54
CA ALA A 30 -16.66 -22.40 17.69
C ALA A 30 -16.56 -22.93 16.27
N ALA A 31 -17.61 -22.82 15.50
CA ALA A 31 -17.57 -23.14 14.08
C ALA A 31 -16.31 -22.49 13.53
N ASP A 32 -15.42 -23.30 12.92
CA ASP A 32 -14.20 -22.80 12.32
C ASP A 32 -14.66 -21.73 11.31
N GLY A 33 -14.47 -20.46 11.67
CA GLY A 33 -14.96 -19.34 10.85
C GLY A 33 -14.25 -19.42 9.51
N THR A 34 -14.87 -18.95 8.45
CA THR A 34 -14.22 -18.85 7.14
C THR A 34 -12.95 -18.00 7.29
N HIS A 35 -11.80 -18.57 6.91
CA HIS A 35 -10.50 -17.91 6.95
C HIS A 35 -10.11 -17.47 5.54
N TYR A 36 -9.52 -16.30 5.43
CA TYR A 36 -8.91 -15.79 4.22
C TYR A 36 -7.49 -15.34 4.53
N THR A 37 -6.54 -15.79 3.73
CA THR A 37 -5.13 -15.42 3.86
C THR A 37 -4.82 -14.25 2.93
N VAL A 38 -4.37 -13.12 3.48
CA VAL A 38 -4.04 -11.91 2.72
C VAL A 38 -2.55 -11.63 2.84
N GLY A 39 -1.84 -11.67 1.69
CA GLY A 39 -0.41 -11.35 1.61
C GLY A 39 -0.19 -9.87 1.33
N ILE A 40 0.41 -9.13 2.25
CA ILE A 40 0.69 -7.69 2.13
C ILE A 40 2.20 -7.47 2.01
N CYS A 41 2.66 -6.96 0.86
CA CYS A 41 4.05 -6.53 0.68
C CYS A 41 4.14 -5.01 0.65
N ASN A 42 4.89 -4.44 1.59
CA ASN A 42 5.25 -3.02 1.59
C ASN A 42 6.59 -2.81 0.87
N TYR A 43 6.69 -1.73 0.06
CA TYR A 43 7.88 -1.47 -0.72
C TYR A 43 9.06 -1.00 0.15
N VAL A 44 8.81 -0.05 1.05
CA VAL A 44 9.84 0.58 1.89
C VAL A 44 9.26 1.04 3.22
N ASP A 45 10.11 1.13 4.25
CA ASP A 45 9.74 1.70 5.54
C ASP A 45 9.67 3.23 5.43
N ASP A 46 8.47 3.73 5.22
CA ASP A 46 8.13 5.14 5.07
C ASP A 46 6.81 5.46 5.78
N ALA A 47 6.69 6.67 6.32
CA ALA A 47 5.55 7.05 7.15
C ALA A 47 4.21 6.99 6.39
N SER A 48 4.15 7.43 5.11
CA SER A 48 2.93 7.40 4.30
C SER A 48 2.53 5.94 3.99
N LEU A 49 3.48 5.12 3.53
CA LEU A 49 3.22 3.72 3.20
C LEU A 49 2.87 2.89 4.45
N ASN A 50 3.49 3.19 5.59
CA ASN A 50 3.17 2.54 6.86
C ASN A 50 1.74 2.88 7.33
N GLN A 51 1.27 4.12 7.14
CA GLN A 51 -0.12 4.49 7.43
C GLN A 51 -1.11 3.63 6.62
N ILE A 52 -0.82 3.36 5.34
CA ILE A 52 -1.64 2.45 4.54
C ILE A 52 -1.72 1.07 5.19
N VAL A 53 -0.56 0.46 5.49
CA VAL A 53 -0.50 -0.90 6.06
C VAL A 53 -1.22 -0.99 7.40
N GLU A 54 -1.01 -0.01 8.27
CA GLU A 54 -1.65 0.02 9.61
C GLU A 54 -3.16 0.10 9.50
N ASN A 55 -3.68 1.02 8.68
CA ASN A 55 -5.13 1.23 8.55
C ASN A 55 -5.79 0.11 7.74
N LEU A 56 -5.11 -0.44 6.73
CA LEU A 56 -5.58 -1.61 6.00
C LEU A 56 -5.78 -2.81 6.93
N ARG A 57 -4.79 -3.11 7.78
CA ARG A 57 -4.89 -4.22 8.75
C ARG A 57 -6.00 -4.00 9.77
N ALA A 58 -6.10 -2.78 10.31
CA ALA A 58 -7.15 -2.44 11.26
C ALA A 58 -8.56 -2.54 10.65
N GLN A 59 -8.71 -2.12 9.40
CA GLN A 59 -9.99 -2.22 8.68
C GLN A 59 -10.34 -3.67 8.33
N LEU A 60 -9.37 -4.51 7.91
CA LEU A 60 -9.63 -5.93 7.69
C LEU A 60 -10.05 -6.64 8.99
N GLU A 61 -9.39 -6.36 10.13
CA GLU A 61 -9.77 -6.90 11.43
C GLU A 61 -11.23 -6.54 11.77
N LYS A 62 -11.59 -5.26 11.63
CA LYS A 62 -12.95 -4.75 11.85
C LYS A 62 -13.97 -5.44 10.93
N LEU A 63 -13.68 -5.53 9.64
CA LEU A 63 -14.56 -6.20 8.67
C LEU A 63 -14.71 -7.69 8.99
N GLY A 64 -13.64 -8.34 9.45
CA GLY A 64 -13.66 -9.72 9.90
C GLY A 64 -14.62 -9.91 11.07
N GLU A 65 -14.55 -9.05 12.09
CA GLU A 65 -15.49 -9.08 13.22
C GLU A 65 -16.94 -8.84 12.77
N GLU A 66 -17.19 -7.84 11.92
CA GLU A 66 -18.52 -7.49 11.43
C GLU A 66 -19.14 -8.59 10.55
N ARG A 67 -18.34 -9.28 9.75
CA ARG A 67 -18.78 -10.29 8.78
C ARG A 67 -18.67 -11.73 9.32
N GLY A 68 -18.08 -11.93 10.51
CA GLY A 68 -17.91 -13.26 11.13
C GLY A 68 -16.90 -14.15 10.39
N VAL A 69 -15.86 -13.57 9.83
CA VAL A 69 -14.74 -14.23 9.15
C VAL A 69 -13.41 -13.83 9.80
N GLN A 70 -12.33 -14.53 9.49
CA GLN A 70 -11.00 -14.17 9.94
C GLN A 70 -10.10 -13.89 8.73
N PHE A 71 -9.34 -12.80 8.78
CA PHE A 71 -8.28 -12.51 7.84
C PHE A 71 -6.92 -12.83 8.48
N ASP A 72 -6.22 -13.82 7.93
CA ASP A 72 -4.87 -14.20 8.34
C ASP A 72 -3.87 -13.39 7.50
N ILE A 73 -3.18 -12.44 8.14
CA ILE A 73 -2.31 -11.49 7.45
C ILE A 73 -0.88 -12.00 7.40
N LEU A 74 -0.39 -12.23 6.19
CA LEU A 74 1.04 -12.39 5.89
C LEU A 74 1.59 -11.02 5.51
N TYR A 75 2.53 -10.49 6.26
CA TYR A 75 3.10 -9.15 6.02
C TYR A 75 4.61 -9.20 5.95
N ASP A 76 5.15 -8.53 4.94
CA ASP A 76 6.60 -8.30 4.84
C ASP A 76 6.91 -6.97 4.14
N ASN A 77 8.15 -6.46 4.32
CA ASN A 77 8.64 -5.25 3.70
C ASN A 77 9.90 -5.58 2.89
N CYS A 78 9.90 -5.25 1.60
CA CYS A 78 11.02 -5.58 0.73
C CYS A 78 12.18 -4.57 0.76
N ASN A 79 12.06 -3.45 1.49
CA ASN A 79 13.10 -2.43 1.62
C ASN A 79 13.68 -1.92 0.30
N ALA A 80 12.85 -1.86 -0.75
CA ALA A 80 13.24 -1.52 -2.12
C ALA A 80 14.25 -2.52 -2.75
N ASP A 81 14.33 -3.75 -2.23
CA ASP A 81 15.14 -4.82 -2.81
C ASP A 81 14.29 -5.73 -3.69
N THR A 82 14.57 -5.74 -4.99
CA THR A 82 13.81 -6.50 -5.99
C THR A 82 13.91 -8.02 -5.77
N ASN A 83 15.06 -8.53 -5.29
CA ASN A 83 15.21 -9.97 -5.03
C ASN A 83 14.39 -10.38 -3.81
N LEU A 84 14.46 -9.58 -2.74
CA LEU A 84 13.65 -9.80 -1.54
C LEU A 84 12.15 -9.70 -1.87
N MET A 85 11.74 -8.71 -2.65
CA MET A 85 10.36 -8.55 -3.11
C MET A 85 9.85 -9.79 -3.85
N THR A 86 10.63 -10.31 -4.82
CA THR A 86 10.28 -11.53 -5.55
C THR A 86 10.14 -12.73 -4.62
N GLN A 87 11.02 -12.85 -3.63
CA GLN A 87 10.96 -13.94 -2.65
C GLN A 87 9.73 -13.82 -1.74
N ILE A 88 9.40 -12.62 -1.26
CA ILE A 88 8.20 -12.36 -0.42
C ILE A 88 6.95 -12.76 -1.18
N ILE A 89 6.79 -12.32 -2.43
CA ILE A 89 5.62 -12.64 -3.27
C ILE A 89 5.51 -14.16 -3.47
N SER A 90 6.64 -14.83 -3.77
CA SER A 90 6.66 -16.29 -3.94
C SER A 90 6.28 -17.03 -2.65
N ASN A 91 6.71 -16.52 -1.48
CA ASN A 91 6.34 -17.11 -0.19
C ASN A 91 4.83 -16.95 0.05
N PHE A 92 4.24 -15.78 -0.19
CA PHE A 92 2.80 -15.57 -0.03
C PHE A 92 1.98 -16.54 -0.91
N GLN A 93 2.41 -16.75 -2.16
CA GLN A 93 1.76 -17.72 -3.05
C GLN A 93 1.92 -19.17 -2.53
N ALA A 94 3.10 -19.53 -2.02
CA ALA A 94 3.37 -20.86 -1.47
C ALA A 94 2.59 -21.13 -0.18
N ASP A 95 2.36 -20.09 0.63
CA ASP A 95 1.56 -20.15 1.86
C ASP A 95 0.05 -20.09 1.58
N GLY A 96 -0.35 -20.01 0.30
CA GLY A 96 -1.74 -20.09 -0.13
C GLY A 96 -2.52 -18.80 0.10
N ALA A 97 -1.90 -17.62 -0.12
CA ALA A 97 -2.63 -16.35 -0.04
C ALA A 97 -3.80 -16.32 -1.03
N ASP A 98 -5.01 -16.04 -0.52
CA ASP A 98 -6.24 -15.90 -1.30
C ASP A 98 -6.28 -14.56 -2.07
N LEU A 99 -5.55 -13.55 -1.57
CA LEU A 99 -5.43 -12.23 -2.16
C LEU A 99 -4.08 -11.61 -1.80
N LEU A 100 -3.50 -10.88 -2.74
CA LEU A 100 -2.26 -10.13 -2.53
C LEU A 100 -2.54 -8.62 -2.50
N VAL A 101 -1.94 -7.93 -1.54
CA VAL A 101 -1.95 -6.48 -1.46
C VAL A 101 -0.56 -5.94 -1.72
N ALA A 102 -0.46 -5.10 -2.74
CA ALA A 102 0.77 -4.46 -3.16
C ALA A 102 0.81 -3.00 -2.70
N VAL A 103 1.73 -2.64 -1.83
CA VAL A 103 1.89 -1.24 -1.41
C VAL A 103 3.02 -0.60 -2.20
N ALA A 104 2.70 0.39 -3.00
CA ALA A 104 3.48 1.13 -4.00
C ALA A 104 3.63 0.42 -5.37
N THR A 105 3.88 1.24 -6.41
CA THR A 105 3.94 0.84 -7.82
C THR A 105 4.89 -0.33 -8.11
N PRO A 106 6.14 -0.36 -7.60
CA PRO A 106 7.06 -1.47 -7.91
C PRO A 106 6.56 -2.83 -7.42
N VAL A 107 5.88 -2.87 -6.26
CA VAL A 107 5.30 -4.10 -5.73
C VAL A 107 4.10 -4.54 -6.56
N ALA A 108 3.25 -3.58 -6.97
CA ALA A 108 2.08 -3.87 -7.80
C ALA A 108 2.47 -4.50 -9.15
N MET A 109 3.47 -3.94 -9.83
CA MET A 109 3.99 -4.49 -11.09
C MET A 109 4.58 -5.90 -10.90
N SER A 110 5.30 -6.12 -9.80
CA SER A 110 5.87 -7.44 -9.50
C SER A 110 4.82 -8.48 -9.14
N MET A 111 3.76 -8.10 -8.39
CA MET A 111 2.64 -8.98 -8.09
C MET A 111 1.81 -9.29 -9.33
N GLN A 112 1.55 -8.31 -10.20
CA GLN A 112 0.88 -8.53 -11.49
C GLN A 112 1.65 -9.58 -12.30
N ALA A 113 2.96 -9.42 -12.47
CA ALA A 113 3.78 -10.38 -13.20
C ALA A 113 3.78 -11.78 -12.56
N ALA A 114 3.82 -11.85 -11.23
CA ALA A 114 3.82 -13.12 -10.49
C ALA A 114 2.47 -13.85 -10.51
N THR A 115 1.37 -13.13 -10.75
CA THR A 115 0.01 -13.69 -10.82
C THR A 115 -0.52 -13.83 -12.23
N GLU A 116 0.29 -13.54 -13.25
CA GLU A 116 -0.09 -13.69 -14.65
C GLU A 116 -0.56 -15.13 -14.95
N GLY A 117 -1.75 -15.26 -15.51
CA GLY A 117 -2.35 -16.56 -15.84
C GLY A 117 -2.90 -17.34 -14.63
N THR A 118 -2.99 -16.72 -13.46
CA THR A 118 -3.66 -17.26 -12.27
C THR A 118 -4.95 -16.49 -11.98
N ASP A 119 -5.79 -17.04 -11.09
CA ASP A 119 -7.00 -16.36 -10.60
C ASP A 119 -6.75 -15.57 -9.30
N THR A 120 -5.50 -15.52 -8.80
CA THR A 120 -5.17 -14.81 -7.56
C THR A 120 -5.38 -13.31 -7.73
N PRO A 121 -6.30 -12.68 -6.98
CA PRO A 121 -6.53 -11.26 -7.06
C PRO A 121 -5.38 -10.45 -6.46
N VAL A 122 -5.09 -9.32 -7.07
CA VAL A 122 -4.13 -8.33 -6.58
C VAL A 122 -4.84 -7.00 -6.36
N VAL A 123 -4.72 -6.44 -5.16
CA VAL A 123 -5.20 -5.09 -4.84
C VAL A 123 -3.98 -4.23 -4.52
N PHE A 124 -3.75 -3.21 -5.33
CA PHE A 124 -2.67 -2.28 -5.04
C PHE A 124 -3.14 -1.11 -4.17
N ALA A 125 -2.21 -0.52 -3.45
CA ALA A 125 -2.38 0.73 -2.71
C ALA A 125 -1.24 1.68 -3.07
N ALA A 126 -1.55 2.96 -3.23
CA ALA A 126 -0.59 4.00 -3.59
C ALA A 126 0.16 3.70 -4.91
N VAL A 127 -0.59 3.52 -5.97
CA VAL A 127 -0.06 3.51 -7.34
C VAL A 127 -0.44 4.82 -8.02
N SER A 128 0.55 5.62 -8.40
CA SER A 128 0.29 7.00 -8.84
C SER A 128 -0.37 7.08 -10.21
N ASP A 129 0.00 6.19 -11.15
CA ASP A 129 -0.59 6.13 -12.49
C ASP A 129 -0.71 4.66 -12.97
N PRO A 130 -1.74 3.93 -12.50
CA PRO A 130 -1.86 2.50 -12.78
C PRO A 130 -2.16 2.18 -14.25
N VAL A 131 -2.67 3.14 -15.01
CA VAL A 131 -2.91 2.98 -16.46
C VAL A 131 -1.60 3.09 -17.23
N SER A 132 -0.78 4.10 -16.96
CA SER A 132 0.47 4.32 -17.70
C SER A 132 1.48 3.19 -17.50
N VAL A 133 1.49 2.55 -16.32
CA VAL A 133 2.36 1.42 -16.01
C VAL A 133 1.75 0.06 -16.41
N GLY A 134 0.55 0.06 -17.01
CA GLY A 134 -0.08 -1.15 -17.55
C GLY A 134 -0.63 -2.11 -16.50
N LEU A 135 -0.93 -1.64 -15.31
CA LEU A 135 -1.57 -2.44 -14.26
C LEU A 135 -3.06 -2.64 -14.52
N VAL A 136 -3.71 -1.63 -15.07
CA VAL A 136 -5.14 -1.63 -15.41
C VAL A 136 -5.39 -1.03 -16.80
N ASP A 137 -6.47 -1.45 -17.46
CA ASP A 137 -6.87 -0.92 -18.76
C ASP A 137 -7.40 0.52 -18.67
N SER A 138 -8.19 0.80 -17.63
CA SER A 138 -8.66 2.13 -17.23
C SER A 138 -8.98 2.17 -15.73
N LEU A 139 -9.16 3.36 -15.18
CA LEU A 139 -9.53 3.52 -13.76
C LEU A 139 -10.94 3.01 -13.49
N GLU A 140 -11.86 3.14 -14.45
CA GLU A 140 -13.26 2.71 -14.32
C GLU A 140 -13.44 1.20 -14.54
N ALA A 141 -12.56 0.58 -15.34
CA ALA A 141 -12.64 -0.84 -15.68
C ALA A 141 -11.23 -1.42 -15.79
N PRO A 142 -10.67 -1.93 -14.69
CA PRO A 142 -9.30 -2.45 -14.64
C PRO A 142 -8.97 -3.56 -15.65
N GLY A 143 -9.93 -4.46 -15.94
CA GLY A 143 -9.84 -5.41 -17.05
C GLY A 143 -9.10 -6.73 -16.74
N SER A 144 -8.42 -6.85 -15.59
CA SER A 144 -7.60 -8.01 -15.23
C SER A 144 -7.89 -8.50 -13.79
N ASN A 145 -7.02 -9.35 -13.23
CA ASN A 145 -7.06 -9.74 -11.82
C ASN A 145 -6.44 -8.68 -10.87
N VAL A 146 -6.15 -7.48 -11.37
CA VAL A 146 -5.50 -6.38 -10.63
C VAL A 146 -6.44 -5.19 -10.56
N THR A 147 -6.61 -4.61 -9.37
CA THR A 147 -7.28 -3.33 -9.11
C THR A 147 -6.65 -2.70 -7.87
N GLY A 148 -7.14 -1.56 -7.38
CA GLY A 148 -6.63 -0.97 -6.14
C GLY A 148 -6.94 0.50 -6.00
N THR A 149 -6.16 1.19 -5.18
CA THR A 149 -6.31 2.60 -4.85
C THR A 149 -5.10 3.42 -5.31
N SER A 150 -5.38 4.57 -5.94
CA SER A 150 -4.35 5.44 -6.49
C SER A 150 -4.00 6.59 -5.54
N ASP A 151 -2.71 6.93 -5.46
CA ASP A 151 -2.21 8.15 -4.85
C ASP A 151 -1.86 9.22 -5.92
N TYR A 152 -2.67 9.30 -6.97
CA TYR A 152 -2.50 10.28 -8.04
C TYR A 152 -2.19 11.69 -7.50
N LEU A 153 -1.12 12.29 -8.01
CA LEU A 153 -0.69 13.62 -7.64
C LEU A 153 -1.21 14.67 -8.62
N ASP A 154 -2.01 15.61 -8.13
CA ASP A 154 -2.32 16.83 -8.88
C ASP A 154 -1.09 17.75 -8.92
N THR A 155 -0.19 17.45 -9.84
CA THR A 155 1.05 18.19 -10.06
C THR A 155 0.81 19.67 -10.32
N ALA A 156 -0.26 20.03 -11.04
CA ALA A 156 -0.59 21.42 -11.30
C ALA A 156 -0.90 22.20 -10.02
N SER A 157 -1.57 21.57 -9.06
CA SER A 157 -1.81 22.16 -7.75
C SER A 157 -0.51 22.39 -6.97
N VAL A 158 0.45 21.45 -7.01
CA VAL A 158 1.76 21.66 -6.38
C VAL A 158 2.52 22.81 -7.05
N MET A 159 2.55 22.84 -8.38
CA MET A 159 3.16 23.96 -9.11
C MET A 159 2.51 25.30 -8.77
N ASN A 160 1.18 25.34 -8.64
CA ASN A 160 0.46 26.56 -8.22
C ASN A 160 0.89 26.99 -6.81
N LEU A 161 1.14 26.09 -5.88
CA LEU A 161 1.63 26.42 -4.53
C LEU A 161 3.03 27.04 -4.57
N ILE A 162 3.94 26.54 -5.43
CA ILE A 162 5.27 27.14 -5.64
C ILE A 162 5.12 28.60 -6.04
N PHE A 163 4.31 28.90 -7.07
CA PHE A 163 4.13 30.26 -7.57
C PHE A 163 3.24 31.14 -6.69
N ALA A 164 2.39 30.57 -5.85
CA ALA A 164 1.67 31.34 -4.83
C ALA A 164 2.62 31.82 -3.73
N GLN A 165 3.61 31.01 -3.35
CA GLN A 165 4.62 31.36 -2.36
C GLN A 165 5.71 32.26 -2.94
N ASN A 166 6.17 31.99 -4.16
CA ASN A 166 7.17 32.81 -4.87
C ASN A 166 6.71 33.14 -6.30
N PRO A 167 5.93 34.20 -6.50
CA PRO A 167 5.43 34.63 -7.81
C PRO A 167 6.53 34.94 -8.83
N ASP A 168 7.73 35.31 -8.35
CA ASP A 168 8.87 35.70 -9.17
C ASP A 168 9.83 34.56 -9.48
N ALA A 169 9.50 33.31 -9.08
CA ALA A 169 10.32 32.11 -9.37
C ALA A 169 10.54 31.94 -10.88
N LYS A 170 11.79 31.77 -11.30
CA LYS A 170 12.20 31.68 -12.70
C LYS A 170 12.83 30.34 -13.06
N LYS A 171 13.28 29.57 -12.05
CA LYS A 171 13.99 28.34 -12.27
C LYS A 171 13.59 27.31 -11.21
N ILE A 172 13.00 26.20 -11.63
CA ILE A 172 12.55 25.13 -10.75
C ILE A 172 13.43 23.90 -10.92
N GLY A 173 13.91 23.33 -9.82
CA GLY A 173 14.59 22.04 -9.79
C GLY A 173 13.58 20.89 -9.80
N LEU A 174 13.80 19.89 -10.64
CA LEU A 174 13.05 18.63 -10.61
C LEU A 174 13.99 17.55 -10.12
N LEU A 175 13.72 17.00 -8.94
CA LEU A 175 14.52 15.96 -8.28
C LEU A 175 13.74 14.66 -8.24
N TYR A 176 14.26 13.62 -8.89
CA TYR A 176 13.58 12.33 -8.97
C TYR A 176 14.52 11.20 -9.38
N ASP A 177 14.06 9.96 -9.23
CA ASP A 177 14.70 8.75 -9.72
C ASP A 177 14.06 8.35 -11.05
N VAL A 178 14.87 8.32 -12.12
CA VAL A 178 14.40 7.91 -13.47
C VAL A 178 13.96 6.45 -13.55
N GLY A 179 14.31 5.63 -12.57
CA GLY A 179 13.90 4.24 -12.44
C GLY A 179 12.59 4.05 -11.65
N GLN A 180 11.98 5.13 -11.15
CA GLN A 180 10.70 5.07 -10.42
C GLN A 180 9.54 5.42 -11.35
N ASP A 181 8.79 4.39 -11.77
CA ASP A 181 7.63 4.57 -12.65
C ASP A 181 6.56 5.48 -12.00
N SER A 182 6.44 5.47 -10.65
CA SER A 182 5.55 6.35 -9.90
C SER A 182 5.82 7.85 -10.09
N ALA A 183 7.05 8.23 -10.44
CA ALA A 183 7.44 9.63 -10.63
C ALA A 183 7.16 10.16 -12.06
N THR A 184 7.09 9.25 -13.04
CA THR A 184 7.17 9.62 -14.47
C THR A 184 6.06 10.58 -14.90
N SER A 185 4.80 10.23 -14.70
CA SER A 185 3.65 11.07 -15.13
C SER A 185 3.65 12.44 -14.48
N ALA A 186 4.00 12.51 -13.19
CA ALA A 186 4.04 13.77 -12.44
C ALA A 186 5.20 14.68 -12.89
N ILE A 187 6.37 14.11 -13.20
CA ILE A 187 7.50 14.88 -13.75
C ILE A 187 7.17 15.43 -15.13
N GLU A 188 6.56 14.65 -16.02
CA GLU A 188 6.14 15.14 -17.34
C GLU A 188 5.08 16.25 -17.21
N ALA A 189 4.12 16.10 -16.31
CA ALA A 189 3.13 17.15 -16.03
C ALA A 189 3.79 18.42 -15.49
N ALA A 190 4.79 18.31 -14.62
CA ALA A 190 5.56 19.47 -14.12
C ALA A 190 6.32 20.20 -15.26
N LYS A 191 6.99 19.43 -16.13
CA LYS A 191 7.70 19.97 -17.30
C LYS A 191 6.75 20.72 -18.26
N GLN A 192 5.60 20.12 -18.53
CA GLN A 192 4.57 20.74 -19.37
C GLN A 192 4.10 22.05 -18.72
N TYR A 193 3.72 22.03 -17.45
CA TYR A 193 3.26 23.22 -16.73
C TYR A 193 4.29 24.36 -16.76
N LEU A 194 5.56 24.05 -16.45
CA LEU A 194 6.64 25.03 -16.42
C LEU A 194 6.93 25.60 -17.81
N THR A 195 6.90 24.75 -18.85
CA THR A 195 7.07 25.16 -20.25
C THR A 195 5.96 26.13 -20.68
N GLU A 196 4.69 25.80 -20.40
CA GLU A 196 3.53 26.65 -20.72
C GLU A 196 3.59 27.99 -19.99
N LYS A 197 4.13 27.99 -18.77
CA LYS A 197 4.32 29.19 -17.95
C LYS A 197 5.55 30.01 -18.36
N GLY A 198 6.45 29.46 -19.19
CA GLY A 198 7.69 30.10 -19.60
C GLY A 198 8.73 30.18 -18.48
N VAL A 199 8.72 29.21 -17.54
CA VAL A 199 9.65 29.09 -16.42
C VAL A 199 10.71 28.03 -16.75
N GLU A 200 11.99 28.36 -16.50
CA GLU A 200 13.10 27.42 -16.66
C GLU A 200 13.00 26.27 -15.65
N TYR A 201 13.36 25.05 -16.05
CA TYR A 201 13.54 23.98 -15.11
C TYR A 201 14.86 23.22 -15.36
N ILE A 202 15.39 22.62 -14.30
CA ILE A 202 16.60 21.80 -14.33
C ILE A 202 16.27 20.46 -13.68
N GLU A 203 16.56 19.38 -14.40
CA GLU A 203 16.42 18.03 -13.88
C GLU A 203 17.72 17.58 -13.23
N ARG A 204 17.64 17.01 -12.02
CA ARG A 204 18.70 16.26 -11.36
C ARG A 204 18.14 14.96 -10.84
N THR A 205 18.80 13.88 -11.15
CA THR A 205 18.30 12.53 -10.92
C THR A 205 19.34 11.67 -10.21
N GLY A 206 18.87 10.65 -9.51
CA GLY A 206 19.69 9.62 -8.89
C GLY A 206 18.87 8.36 -8.67
N THR A 207 19.51 7.21 -8.62
CA THR A 207 18.87 5.91 -8.40
C THR A 207 19.22 5.31 -7.04
N THR A 208 20.00 6.02 -6.26
CA THR A 208 20.43 5.66 -4.90
C THR A 208 20.35 6.89 -3.99
N VAL A 209 20.29 6.66 -2.67
CA VAL A 209 20.29 7.73 -1.66
C VAL A 209 21.49 8.67 -1.85
N ASP A 210 22.68 8.12 -2.09
CA ASP A 210 23.91 8.92 -2.29
C ASP A 210 23.86 9.76 -3.57
N GLU A 211 23.32 9.22 -4.66
CA GLU A 211 23.15 9.96 -5.92
C GLU A 211 22.10 11.07 -5.77
N ILE A 212 20.99 10.82 -5.07
CA ILE A 212 19.99 11.85 -4.75
C ILE A 212 20.62 12.98 -3.90
N ALA A 213 21.44 12.64 -2.92
CA ALA A 213 22.15 13.66 -2.13
C ALA A 213 23.08 14.53 -2.99
N LEU A 214 23.79 13.94 -3.95
CA LEU A 214 24.61 14.69 -4.92
C LEU A 214 23.75 15.54 -5.87
N ALA A 215 22.62 15.02 -6.32
CA ALA A 215 21.65 15.71 -7.15
C ALA A 215 21.06 16.94 -6.44
N ALA A 216 20.72 16.81 -5.14
CA ALA A 216 20.27 17.92 -4.31
C ALA A 216 21.33 19.03 -4.19
N GLN A 217 22.58 18.69 -3.94
CA GLN A 217 23.70 19.65 -3.91
C GLN A 217 23.91 20.35 -5.27
N ALA A 218 23.74 19.61 -6.37
CA ALA A 218 23.81 20.18 -7.70
C ALA A 218 22.69 21.21 -7.94
N LEU A 219 21.45 20.95 -7.53
CA LEU A 219 20.35 21.90 -7.62
C LEU A 219 20.62 23.19 -6.85
N VAL A 220 21.22 23.10 -5.65
CA VAL A 220 21.65 24.28 -4.89
C VAL A 220 22.69 25.08 -5.69
N THR A 221 23.68 24.40 -6.30
CA THR A 221 24.71 25.05 -7.12
C THR A 221 24.13 25.68 -8.39
N ASP A 222 23.12 25.07 -9.00
CA ASP A 222 22.40 25.56 -10.16
C ASP A 222 21.55 26.82 -9.86
N GLY A 223 21.33 27.13 -8.58
CA GLY A 223 20.60 28.30 -8.11
C GLY A 223 19.13 28.27 -8.49
N VAL A 224 18.45 27.15 -8.18
CA VAL A 224 17.01 27.04 -8.38
C VAL A 224 16.24 27.80 -7.30
N ASP A 225 15.04 28.30 -7.65
CA ASP A 225 14.18 29.06 -6.73
C ASP A 225 13.32 28.16 -5.83
N ALA A 226 13.07 26.94 -6.27
CA ALA A 226 12.37 25.86 -5.54
C ALA A 226 12.73 24.51 -6.13
N VAL A 227 12.49 23.44 -5.38
CA VAL A 227 12.62 22.05 -5.84
C VAL A 227 11.26 21.37 -5.77
N PHE A 228 10.96 20.57 -6.79
CA PHE A 228 9.82 19.68 -6.83
C PHE A 228 10.25 18.20 -6.93
N THR A 229 9.65 17.36 -6.10
CA THR A 229 9.74 15.91 -6.12
C THR A 229 8.33 15.32 -6.07
N PRO A 230 7.93 14.43 -6.98
CA PRO A 230 6.65 13.74 -6.89
C PRO A 230 6.65 12.62 -5.82
N THR A 231 5.74 11.65 -5.92
CA THR A 231 5.69 10.43 -5.08
C THR A 231 6.81 9.45 -5.46
N ASP A 232 8.05 9.86 -5.25
CA ASP A 232 9.27 9.11 -5.61
C ASP A 232 9.86 8.40 -4.39
N ASN A 233 9.84 7.06 -4.40
CA ASN A 233 10.27 6.26 -3.25
C ASN A 233 11.78 6.36 -2.94
N THR A 234 12.63 6.62 -3.94
CA THR A 234 14.08 6.78 -3.75
C THR A 234 14.39 8.13 -3.10
N VAL A 235 13.75 9.21 -3.57
CA VAL A 235 13.90 10.53 -2.96
C VAL A 235 13.26 10.55 -1.57
N MET A 236 12.09 9.93 -1.38
CA MET A 236 11.42 9.82 -0.09
C MET A 236 12.33 9.19 0.97
N LYS A 237 12.99 8.09 0.64
CA LYS A 237 13.99 7.44 1.50
C LYS A 237 15.21 8.32 1.77
N SER A 238 15.50 9.26 0.87
CA SER A 238 16.67 10.16 0.95
C SER A 238 16.39 11.45 1.73
N GLU A 239 15.12 11.80 2.00
CA GLU A 239 14.71 13.13 2.49
C GLU A 239 15.48 13.56 3.76
N LEU A 240 15.61 12.67 4.75
CA LEU A 240 16.38 12.95 5.97
C LEU A 240 17.85 13.30 5.71
N SER A 241 18.40 12.96 4.55
CA SER A 241 19.78 13.27 4.17
C SER A 241 19.93 14.53 3.31
N ILE A 242 18.82 15.05 2.75
CA ILE A 242 18.86 16.18 1.82
C ILE A 242 18.13 17.44 2.32
N TYR A 243 17.21 17.31 3.29
CA TYR A 243 16.40 18.47 3.72
C TYR A 243 17.24 19.64 4.24
N GLU A 244 18.32 19.36 5.00
CA GLU A 244 19.23 20.42 5.49
C GLU A 244 19.95 21.13 4.33
N THR A 245 20.30 20.40 3.26
CA THR A 245 20.95 20.96 2.06
C THR A 245 20.07 22.06 1.43
N PHE A 246 18.77 21.83 1.33
CA PHE A 246 17.83 22.79 0.78
C PHE A 246 17.48 23.89 1.80
N ALA A 247 17.27 23.54 3.07
CA ALA A 247 16.96 24.50 4.13
C ALA A 247 18.09 25.52 4.35
N ASP A 248 19.34 25.08 4.40
CA ASP A 248 20.51 25.95 4.55
C ASP A 248 20.71 26.88 3.35
N ALA A 249 20.33 26.42 2.16
CA ALA A 249 20.35 27.25 0.95
C ALA A 249 19.13 28.17 0.81
N GLY A 250 18.12 28.03 1.67
CA GLY A 250 16.86 28.77 1.59
C GLY A 250 16.00 28.39 0.39
N ILE A 251 16.15 27.18 -0.14
CA ILE A 251 15.42 26.66 -1.29
C ILE A 251 14.28 25.76 -0.79
N PRO A 252 13.01 26.13 -0.98
CA PRO A 252 11.89 25.30 -0.52
C PRO A 252 11.73 24.05 -1.39
N HIS A 253 11.58 22.89 -0.72
CA HIS A 253 11.34 21.59 -1.35
C HIS A 253 9.85 21.23 -1.26
N TYR A 254 9.17 21.18 -2.41
CA TYR A 254 7.76 20.83 -2.56
C TYR A 254 7.66 19.38 -3.02
N THR A 255 6.82 18.60 -2.37
CA THR A 255 6.81 17.15 -2.56
C THR A 255 5.40 16.57 -2.69
N GLY A 256 5.33 15.34 -3.23
CA GLY A 256 4.09 14.63 -3.55
C GLY A 256 3.50 13.78 -2.43
N ALA A 257 4.08 13.77 -1.23
CA ALA A 257 3.56 13.02 -0.09
C ALA A 257 3.85 13.73 1.24
N ASP A 258 3.04 13.44 2.26
CA ASP A 258 3.17 14.03 3.60
C ASP A 258 4.42 13.55 4.35
N SER A 259 4.88 12.32 4.11
CA SER A 259 6.10 11.78 4.71
C SER A 259 7.34 12.60 4.43
N PHE A 260 7.46 13.23 3.27
CA PHE A 260 8.55 14.14 2.97
C PHE A 260 8.56 15.34 3.94
N ALA A 261 7.38 15.95 4.18
CA ALA A 261 7.28 17.08 5.11
C ALA A 261 7.56 16.66 6.56
N LEU A 262 7.16 15.44 6.95
CA LEU A 262 7.53 14.87 8.26
C LEU A 262 9.04 14.66 8.40
N ASN A 263 9.75 14.47 7.30
CA ASN A 263 11.19 14.29 7.24
C ASN A 263 11.98 15.58 6.91
N GLY A 264 11.32 16.74 6.83
CA GLY A 264 11.98 18.04 6.73
C GLY A 264 11.75 18.81 5.45
N ALA A 265 11.07 18.27 4.43
CA ALA A 265 10.69 19.02 3.24
C ALA A 265 9.80 20.24 3.62
N PHE A 266 9.87 21.29 2.81
CA PHE A 266 9.10 22.51 3.05
C PHE A 266 7.59 22.27 2.98
N LEU A 267 7.14 21.43 2.06
CA LEU A 267 5.72 21.11 1.85
C LEU A 267 5.57 19.69 1.28
N GLY A 268 4.69 18.91 1.90
CA GLY A 268 4.12 17.68 1.35
C GLY A 268 2.68 17.92 0.89
N TYR A 269 2.38 17.54 -0.35
CA TYR A 269 1.04 17.59 -0.93
C TYR A 269 0.69 16.19 -1.41
N GLY A 270 -0.38 15.60 -0.91
CA GLY A 270 -0.73 14.24 -1.25
C GLY A 270 -2.16 13.89 -0.84
N VAL A 271 -2.45 12.60 -0.92
CA VAL A 271 -3.73 12.02 -0.49
C VAL A 271 -3.71 11.69 1.01
N ASP A 272 -4.86 11.35 1.56
CA ASP A 272 -4.97 10.79 2.91
C ASP A 272 -4.58 9.29 2.88
N TYR A 273 -3.33 9.00 3.23
CA TYR A 273 -2.78 7.63 3.20
C TYR A 273 -3.44 6.69 4.22
N ALA A 274 -3.96 7.22 5.33
CA ALA A 274 -4.74 6.42 6.27
C ALA A 274 -6.07 5.97 5.64
N ASN A 275 -6.79 6.88 4.98
CA ASN A 275 -8.01 6.56 4.25
C ASN A 275 -7.74 5.61 3.08
N LEU A 276 -6.62 5.78 2.37
CA LEU A 276 -6.22 4.89 1.29
C LEU A 276 -6.08 3.43 1.77
N GLY A 277 -5.53 3.23 2.97
CA GLY A 277 -5.46 1.92 3.61
C GLY A 277 -6.83 1.33 3.90
N VAL A 278 -7.77 2.13 4.40
CA VAL A 278 -9.15 1.70 4.65
C VAL A 278 -9.85 1.29 3.35
N GLU A 279 -9.79 2.11 2.30
CA GLU A 279 -10.41 1.82 1.00
C GLU A 279 -9.81 0.58 0.35
N THR A 280 -8.48 0.38 0.46
CA THR A 280 -7.82 -0.83 -0.03
C THR A 280 -8.33 -2.09 0.69
N ALA A 281 -8.56 -2.02 2.00
CA ALA A 281 -9.12 -3.12 2.77
C ALA A 281 -10.58 -3.42 2.38
N ASP A 282 -11.39 -2.37 2.17
CA ASP A 282 -12.77 -2.52 1.73
C ASP A 282 -12.83 -3.22 0.37
N MET A 283 -11.96 -2.84 -0.59
CA MET A 283 -11.87 -3.51 -1.90
C MET A 283 -11.44 -4.98 -1.76
N ALA A 284 -10.46 -5.28 -0.90
CA ALA A 284 -10.04 -6.66 -0.64
C ALA A 284 -11.19 -7.50 -0.05
N ALA A 285 -11.97 -6.93 0.88
CA ALA A 285 -13.14 -7.59 1.45
C ALA A 285 -14.25 -7.78 0.41
N GLU A 286 -14.53 -6.82 -0.46
CA GLU A 286 -15.50 -6.97 -1.54
C GLU A 286 -15.14 -8.12 -2.49
N ILE A 287 -13.85 -8.29 -2.77
CA ILE A 287 -13.36 -9.41 -3.60
C ILE A 287 -13.54 -10.73 -2.87
N LEU A 288 -13.05 -10.84 -1.64
CA LEU A 288 -13.01 -12.10 -0.89
C LEU A 288 -14.37 -12.52 -0.35
N LEU A 289 -15.18 -11.57 0.12
CA LEU A 289 -16.45 -11.87 0.82
C LEU A 289 -17.67 -11.77 -0.11
N ASP A 290 -17.67 -10.81 -1.03
CA ASP A 290 -18.81 -10.54 -1.89
C ASP A 290 -18.62 -11.11 -3.31
N GLY A 291 -17.43 -11.69 -3.60
CA GLY A 291 -17.11 -12.34 -4.87
C GLY A 291 -17.01 -11.37 -6.05
N LYS A 292 -16.73 -10.08 -5.78
CA LYS A 292 -16.50 -9.11 -6.84
C LYS A 292 -15.19 -9.43 -7.58
N ARG A 293 -15.18 -9.18 -8.85
CA ARG A 293 -13.97 -9.40 -9.68
C ARG A 293 -13.13 -8.11 -9.72
N PRO A 294 -11.81 -8.18 -9.52
CA PRO A 294 -10.93 -7.02 -9.66
C PRO A 294 -11.14 -6.25 -10.98
N ALA A 295 -11.33 -6.99 -12.08
CA ALA A 295 -11.58 -6.42 -13.40
C ALA A 295 -12.77 -5.43 -13.48
N GLU A 296 -13.68 -5.47 -12.53
CA GLU A 296 -14.93 -4.67 -12.50
C GLU A 296 -14.98 -3.68 -11.34
N LEU A 297 -13.98 -3.70 -10.46
CA LEU A 297 -13.86 -2.75 -9.36
C LEU A 297 -13.02 -1.56 -9.81
N PRO A 298 -13.62 -0.35 -9.93
CA PRO A 298 -12.88 0.87 -10.25
C PRO A 298 -11.74 1.14 -9.26
N VAL A 299 -10.69 1.79 -9.78
CA VAL A 299 -9.57 2.30 -8.98
C VAL A 299 -9.99 3.55 -8.22
#